data_62a27307f63051f6fe2c21252acf0620
#
_entry.id   62a27307f63051f6fe2c21252acf0620
#
_cell.length_a   1.000
_cell.length_b   1.000
_cell.length_c   1.000
_cell.angle_alpha   90.00
_cell.angle_beta   90.00
_cell.angle_gamma   90.00
#
_symmetry.space_group_name_H-M   'P 1'
#
loop_
_entity.id
_entity.type
_entity.pdbx_description
1 polymer ?
#
loop_
_entity_poly.entity_id
_entity_poly.type
_entity_poly.pdbx_seq_one_letter_code
_entity_poly.pdbx_strand_id
1 'polypeptide(L)'
;MSGFQHALRTPQDDEEWRAFHAIRRKVLFENRGKTEAYIENHPDDSKPGNYPLILLYGDDVIGVLRLDVAAPVAWLRRVAIRDDLQRLGHGRVLLRLAEAFAVEKGCNEIRSNAAVEAVEFYERCGYARDLSRSGPVNSVAVSKVLT
;
A
#
# COMPACT_ATOMS: atom_id res chain seq x y z
N MET A 1 -11.80 11.75 25.50
CA MET A 1 -12.37 11.60 24.36
C MET A 1 -11.50 11.01 23.32
N SER A 2 -12.02 10.47 22.46
CA SER A 2 -11.26 9.76 21.48
C SER A 2 -10.84 10.67 20.37
N GLY A 3 -9.61 10.65 19.99
CA GLY A 3 -9.16 11.20 18.76
C GLY A 3 -9.56 10.31 17.61
N PHE A 4 -9.15 10.70 16.41
CA PHE A 4 -9.34 9.87 15.24
C PHE A 4 -8.44 8.65 15.32
N GLN A 5 -8.95 7.52 14.88
CA GLN A 5 -8.19 6.29 14.82
C GLN A 5 -8.04 5.83 13.38
N HIS A 6 -6.95 5.13 13.11
CA HIS A 6 -6.72 4.52 11.82
C HIS A 6 -7.38 3.14 11.75
N ALA A 7 -7.87 2.81 10.55
CA ALA A 7 -8.34 1.46 10.24
C ALA A 7 -7.98 1.13 8.80
N LEU A 8 -7.74 -0.15 8.55
CA LEU A 8 -7.42 -0.64 7.21
C LEU A 8 -8.44 -1.70 6.83
N ARG A 9 -9.11 -1.52 5.70
CA ARG A 9 -10.09 -2.49 5.21
C ARG A 9 -10.36 -2.32 3.72
N THR A 10 -11.03 -3.30 3.14
CA THR A 10 -11.50 -3.21 1.76
C THR A 10 -12.58 -2.13 1.63
N PRO A 11 -12.61 -1.39 0.51
CA PRO A 11 -13.70 -0.44 0.27
C PRO A 11 -15.06 -1.15 0.30
N GLN A 12 -16.06 -0.51 0.90
CA GLN A 12 -17.35 -1.14 1.16
C GLN A 12 -18.50 -0.55 0.34
N ASP A 13 -18.29 0.60 -0.31
CA ASP A 13 -19.33 1.26 -1.09
C ASP A 13 -18.71 2.04 -2.25
N ASP A 14 -19.56 2.58 -3.12
CA ASP A 14 -19.10 3.30 -4.30
C ASP A 14 -18.30 4.55 -3.97
N GLU A 15 -18.65 5.24 -2.90
CA GLU A 15 -17.92 6.44 -2.47
C GLU A 15 -16.50 6.08 -2.06
N GLU A 16 -16.33 4.99 -1.32
CA GLU A 16 -15.01 4.52 -0.90
C GLU A 16 -14.18 4.03 -2.10
N TRP A 17 -14.81 3.34 -3.05
CA TRP A 17 -14.11 2.95 -4.27
C TRP A 17 -13.68 4.16 -5.09
N ARG A 18 -14.50 5.21 -5.15
CA ARG A 18 -14.12 6.44 -5.84
C ARG A 18 -12.91 7.09 -5.16
N ALA A 19 -12.90 7.14 -3.82
CA ALA A 19 -11.78 7.68 -3.06
C ALA A 19 -10.51 6.86 -3.29
N PHE A 20 -10.63 5.54 -3.29
CA PHE A 20 -9.54 4.62 -3.56
C PHE A 20 -8.88 4.91 -4.91
N HIS A 21 -9.69 5.00 -5.97
CA HIS A 21 -9.17 5.28 -7.31
C HIS A 21 -8.63 6.71 -7.43
N ALA A 22 -9.25 7.66 -6.77
CA ALA A 22 -8.80 9.05 -6.81
C ALA A 22 -7.39 9.21 -6.23
N ILE A 23 -7.12 8.55 -5.10
CA ILE A 23 -5.79 8.60 -4.48
C ILE A 23 -4.75 7.91 -5.37
N ARG A 24 -5.05 6.73 -5.87
CA ARG A 24 -4.15 6.03 -6.79
C ARG A 24 -3.83 6.87 -8.03
N ARG A 25 -4.87 7.40 -8.65
CA ARG A 25 -4.69 8.19 -9.87
C ARG A 25 -3.83 9.40 -9.62
N LYS A 26 -4.14 10.15 -8.55
CA LYS A 26 -3.42 11.38 -8.25
C LYS A 26 -1.97 11.12 -7.86
N VAL A 27 -1.75 10.26 -6.87
CA VAL A 27 -0.43 10.11 -6.26
C VAL A 27 0.51 9.26 -7.11
N LEU A 28 0.01 8.17 -7.68
CA LEU A 28 0.85 7.20 -8.36
C LEU A 28 0.94 7.41 -9.86
N PHE A 29 0.02 8.17 -10.45
CA PHE A 29 -0.03 8.37 -11.90
C PHE A 29 0.07 9.83 -12.30
N GLU A 30 -0.84 10.68 -11.82
CA GLU A 30 -0.82 12.10 -12.24
C GLU A 30 0.45 12.81 -11.78
N ASN A 31 0.82 12.65 -10.51
CA ASN A 31 2.04 13.28 -9.97
C ASN A 31 3.32 12.77 -10.63
N ARG A 32 3.24 11.63 -11.33
CA ARG A 32 4.37 11.04 -12.05
C ARG A 32 4.26 11.21 -13.57
N GLY A 33 3.30 12.02 -14.04
CA GLY A 33 3.11 12.27 -15.46
C GLY A 33 2.54 11.10 -16.24
N LYS A 34 1.81 10.19 -15.58
CA LYS A 34 1.28 8.96 -16.18
C LYS A 34 -0.23 8.87 -16.10
N THR A 35 -0.93 10.00 -16.19
CA THR A 35 -2.38 10.06 -16.00
C THR A 35 -3.15 9.05 -16.84
N GLU A 36 -2.76 8.89 -18.11
CA GLU A 36 -3.48 8.01 -19.04
C GLU A 36 -3.21 6.53 -18.81
N ALA A 37 -2.22 6.19 -17.99
CA ALA A 37 -1.88 4.80 -17.72
C ALA A 37 -2.75 4.16 -16.64
N TYR A 38 -3.56 4.95 -15.94
CA TYR A 38 -4.38 4.40 -14.84
C TYR A 38 -5.64 3.72 -15.36
N ILE A 39 -5.88 2.49 -14.89
CA ILE A 39 -7.05 1.69 -15.26
C ILE A 39 -7.82 1.35 -14.00
N GLU A 40 -9.08 1.86 -13.87
CA GLU A 40 -9.89 1.63 -12.67
C GLU A 40 -10.28 0.17 -12.49
N ASN A 41 -10.62 -0.52 -13.58
CA ASN A 41 -11.06 -1.91 -13.52
C ASN A 41 -9.92 -2.87 -13.86
N HIS A 42 -8.72 -2.61 -13.36
CA HIS A 42 -7.59 -3.48 -13.65
C HIS A 42 -7.83 -4.89 -13.07
N PRO A 43 -7.59 -5.94 -13.87
CA PRO A 43 -7.85 -7.32 -13.41
C PRO A 43 -7.17 -7.72 -12.12
N ASP A 44 -5.99 -7.15 -11.83
CA ASP A 44 -5.25 -7.47 -10.63
C ASP A 44 -5.98 -7.08 -9.35
N ASP A 45 -6.88 -6.10 -9.42
CA ASP A 45 -7.62 -5.66 -8.23
C ASP A 45 -8.71 -6.65 -7.82
N SER A 46 -9.12 -7.53 -8.72
CA SER A 46 -10.16 -8.54 -8.42
C SER A 46 -9.63 -9.97 -8.44
N LYS A 47 -8.32 -10.14 -8.62
CA LYS A 47 -7.71 -11.46 -8.64
C LYS A 47 -7.77 -12.10 -7.25
N PRO A 48 -8.09 -13.41 -7.14
CA PRO A 48 -8.10 -14.08 -5.83
C PRO A 48 -6.75 -13.93 -5.13
N GLY A 49 -6.80 -13.60 -3.83
CA GLY A 49 -5.60 -13.36 -3.03
C GLY A 49 -5.11 -11.92 -3.06
N ASN A 50 -5.65 -11.07 -3.94
CA ASN A 50 -5.29 -9.67 -3.99
C ASN A 50 -6.36 -8.85 -3.26
N TYR A 51 -5.92 -8.03 -2.31
CA TYR A 51 -6.81 -7.27 -1.43
C TYR A 51 -6.58 -5.77 -1.62
N PRO A 52 -7.47 -5.09 -2.38
CA PRO A 52 -7.46 -3.62 -2.37
C PRO A 52 -7.90 -3.13 -1.00
N LEU A 53 -7.13 -2.24 -0.39
CA LEU A 53 -7.36 -1.78 0.97
C LEU A 53 -7.29 -0.27 1.03
N ILE A 54 -8.15 0.31 1.87
CA ILE A 54 -8.13 1.75 2.16
C ILE A 54 -7.70 1.96 3.61
N LEU A 55 -6.92 3.02 3.81
CA LEU A 55 -6.58 3.50 5.14
C LEU A 55 -7.56 4.61 5.50
N LEU A 56 -8.29 4.40 6.58
CA LEU A 56 -9.21 5.38 7.12
C LEU A 56 -8.56 6.08 8.30
N TYR A 57 -8.81 7.37 8.42
CA TYR A 57 -8.48 8.14 9.61
C TYR A 57 -9.78 8.81 10.04
N GLY A 58 -10.40 8.29 11.11
CA GLY A 58 -11.80 8.58 11.35
C GLY A 58 -12.63 8.04 10.19
N ASP A 59 -13.41 8.89 9.56
CA ASP A 59 -14.24 8.52 8.40
C ASP A 59 -13.60 8.86 7.06
N ASP A 60 -12.41 9.47 7.07
CA ASP A 60 -11.75 9.91 5.84
C ASP A 60 -10.87 8.81 5.26
N VAL A 61 -10.99 8.58 3.96
CA VAL A 61 -10.05 7.72 3.22
C VAL A 61 -8.80 8.55 2.93
N ILE A 62 -7.69 8.19 3.54
CA ILE A 62 -6.45 8.98 3.44
C ILE A 62 -5.32 8.22 2.76
N GLY A 63 -5.45 6.93 2.56
CA GLY A 63 -4.42 6.13 1.93
C GLY A 63 -4.97 4.88 1.30
N VAL A 64 -4.16 4.25 0.47
CA VAL A 64 -4.54 3.04 -0.26
C VAL A 64 -3.34 2.13 -0.40
N LEU A 65 -3.63 0.84 -0.55
CA LEU A 65 -2.66 -0.12 -1.08
C LEU A 65 -3.41 -1.33 -1.61
N ARG A 66 -2.72 -2.17 -2.36
CA ARG A 66 -3.20 -3.52 -2.63
C ARG A 66 -2.22 -4.49 -1.99
N LEU A 67 -2.72 -5.45 -1.23
CA LEU A 67 -1.90 -6.51 -0.66
C LEU A 67 -2.16 -7.79 -1.44
N ASP A 68 -1.13 -8.30 -2.13
CA ASP A 68 -1.21 -9.54 -2.88
C ASP A 68 -0.67 -10.64 -1.99
N VAL A 69 -1.54 -11.59 -1.61
CA VAL A 69 -1.22 -12.63 -0.66
C VAL A 69 -1.02 -13.96 -1.37
N ALA A 70 0.16 -14.53 -1.20
CA ALA A 70 0.48 -15.89 -1.60
C ALA A 70 1.25 -16.50 -0.43
N ALA A 71 0.53 -16.92 0.61
CA ALA A 71 1.13 -17.38 1.85
C ALA A 71 2.27 -18.36 1.57
N PRO A 72 3.40 -18.23 2.23
CA PRO A 72 3.68 -17.40 3.42
C PRO A 72 4.15 -15.96 3.13
N VAL A 73 4.04 -15.49 1.89
CA VAL A 73 4.55 -14.16 1.49
C VAL A 73 3.41 -13.25 1.04
N ALA A 74 3.44 -12.01 1.49
CA ALA A 74 2.56 -10.96 1.01
C ALA A 74 3.36 -9.88 0.27
N TRP A 75 2.74 -9.24 -0.72
CA TRP A 75 3.35 -8.19 -1.51
C TRP A 75 2.56 -6.91 -1.37
N LEU A 76 3.25 -5.83 -1.03
CA LEU A 76 2.67 -4.48 -1.04
C LEU A 76 2.70 -3.94 -2.46
N ARG A 77 1.54 -3.49 -2.93
CA ARG A 77 1.41 -2.92 -4.28
C ARG A 77 0.68 -1.60 -4.20
N ARG A 78 1.16 -0.63 -4.97
CA ARG A 78 0.47 0.65 -5.17
C ARG A 78 0.14 1.36 -3.86
N VAL A 79 1.14 1.46 -2.98
CA VAL A 79 1.02 2.12 -1.68
C VAL A 79 1.01 3.63 -1.90
N ALA A 80 0.02 4.33 -1.36
CA ALA A 80 -0.04 5.77 -1.48
C ALA A 80 -0.81 6.41 -0.32
N ILE A 81 -0.33 7.56 0.13
CA ILE A 81 -1.03 8.45 1.07
C ILE A 81 -1.45 9.69 0.29
N ARG A 82 -2.63 10.20 0.57
CA ARG A 82 -3.16 11.43 -0.04
C ARG A 82 -2.11 12.55 0.05
N ASP A 83 -1.97 13.33 -1.02
CA ASP A 83 -0.94 14.36 -1.13
C ASP A 83 -0.89 15.32 0.05
N ASP A 84 -2.07 15.75 0.51
CA ASP A 84 -2.18 16.75 1.56
C ASP A 84 -1.88 16.20 2.96
N LEU A 85 -1.69 14.89 3.07
CA LEU A 85 -1.47 14.22 4.35
C LEU A 85 -0.14 13.46 4.41
N GLN A 86 0.74 13.66 3.45
CA GLN A 86 2.05 13.01 3.46
C GLN A 86 2.96 13.63 4.51
N ARG A 87 3.95 12.87 4.96
CA ARG A 87 4.96 13.28 5.95
C ARG A 87 4.39 13.56 7.34
N LEU A 88 3.23 12.99 7.66
CA LEU A 88 2.58 13.14 8.96
C LEU A 88 2.54 11.82 9.75
N GLY A 89 3.22 10.77 9.26
CA GLY A 89 3.26 9.49 9.94
C GLY A 89 2.20 8.49 9.51
N HIS A 90 1.30 8.87 8.61
CA HIS A 90 0.22 7.97 8.15
C HIS A 90 0.75 6.79 7.34
N GLY A 91 1.82 6.98 6.58
CA GLY A 91 2.43 5.89 5.80
C GLY A 91 2.97 4.79 6.70
N ARG A 92 3.59 5.14 7.83
CA ARG A 92 4.07 4.17 8.80
C ARG A 92 2.93 3.36 9.38
N VAL A 93 1.82 4.01 9.71
CA VAL A 93 0.63 3.33 10.22
C VAL A 93 0.05 2.40 9.16
N LEU A 94 -0.01 2.86 7.91
CA LEU A 94 -0.50 2.04 6.79
C LEU A 94 0.30 0.74 6.68
N LEU A 95 1.62 0.82 6.72
CA LEU A 95 2.47 -0.38 6.63
C LEU A 95 2.26 -1.30 7.83
N ARG A 96 2.15 -0.77 9.05
CA ARG A 96 1.90 -1.60 10.23
C ARG A 96 0.59 -2.36 10.12
N LEU A 97 -0.46 -1.69 9.68
CA LEU A 97 -1.77 -2.34 9.54
C LEU A 97 -1.75 -3.36 8.42
N ALA A 98 -1.04 -3.08 7.32
CA ALA A 98 -0.88 -4.05 6.24
C ALA A 98 -0.10 -5.28 6.71
N GLU A 99 0.92 -5.10 7.55
CA GLU A 99 1.68 -6.21 8.12
C GLU A 99 0.80 -7.09 9.01
N ALA A 100 -0.04 -6.48 9.86
CA ALA A 100 -0.98 -7.22 10.68
C ALA A 100 -1.98 -8.00 9.84
N PHE A 101 -2.49 -7.38 8.77
CA PHE A 101 -3.39 -8.04 7.83
C PHE A 101 -2.71 -9.24 7.18
N ALA A 102 -1.46 -9.09 6.78
CA ALA A 102 -0.68 -10.18 6.17
C ALA A 102 -0.51 -11.35 7.14
N VAL A 103 -0.21 -11.06 8.41
CA VAL A 103 -0.09 -12.11 9.44
C VAL A 103 -1.41 -12.86 9.60
N GLU A 104 -2.54 -12.15 9.61
CA GLU A 104 -3.86 -12.79 9.69
C GLU A 104 -4.12 -13.71 8.50
N LYS A 105 -3.53 -13.43 7.35
CA LYS A 105 -3.67 -14.25 6.15
C LYS A 105 -2.63 -15.36 6.04
N GLY A 106 -1.87 -15.59 7.11
CA GLY A 106 -0.91 -16.68 7.16
C GLY A 106 0.48 -16.36 6.61
N CYS A 107 0.81 -15.07 6.48
CA CYS A 107 2.10 -14.67 5.95
C CYS A 107 3.10 -14.41 7.07
N ASN A 108 4.37 -14.76 6.81
CA ASN A 108 5.48 -14.49 7.72
C ASN A 108 6.54 -13.59 7.08
N GLU A 109 6.27 -13.10 5.89
CA GLU A 109 7.15 -12.18 5.18
C GLU A 109 6.31 -11.24 4.32
N ILE A 110 6.73 -9.98 4.26
CA ILE A 110 6.10 -8.99 3.40
C ILE A 110 7.18 -8.34 2.52
N ARG A 111 6.88 -8.17 1.24
CA ARG A 111 7.79 -7.68 0.22
C ARG A 111 7.21 -6.50 -0.52
N SER A 112 8.08 -5.68 -1.10
CA SER A 112 7.67 -4.61 -1.99
C SER A 112 8.77 -4.34 -3.01
N ASN A 113 8.37 -3.84 -4.17
CA ASN A 113 9.30 -3.21 -5.11
C ASN A 113 9.13 -1.71 -4.91
N ALA A 114 9.97 -1.14 -4.06
CA ALA A 114 9.85 0.27 -3.66
C ALA A 114 10.41 1.17 -4.75
N ALA A 115 9.72 2.27 -5.04
CA ALA A 115 10.30 3.32 -5.86
C ALA A 115 11.60 3.79 -5.20
N VAL A 116 12.60 4.16 -5.99
CA VAL A 116 13.92 4.53 -5.47
C VAL A 116 13.79 5.61 -4.40
N GLU A 117 12.94 6.61 -4.62
CA GLU A 117 12.74 7.71 -3.69
C GLU A 117 12.01 7.30 -2.40
N ALA A 118 11.43 6.11 -2.35
CA ALA A 118 10.70 5.61 -1.18
C ALA A 118 11.52 4.63 -0.34
N VAL A 119 12.69 4.21 -0.80
CA VAL A 119 13.47 3.15 -0.14
C VAL A 119 13.81 3.51 1.31
N GLU A 120 14.23 4.76 1.55
CA GLU A 120 14.58 5.17 2.91
C GLU A 120 13.38 5.11 3.85
N PHE A 121 12.20 5.44 3.36
CA PHE A 121 10.97 5.32 4.15
C PHE A 121 10.74 3.87 4.57
N TYR A 122 10.86 2.94 3.61
CA TYR A 122 10.70 1.51 3.92
C TYR A 122 11.75 1.06 4.94
N GLU A 123 12.99 1.50 4.77
CA GLU A 123 14.06 1.12 5.72
C GLU A 123 13.77 1.64 7.13
N ARG A 124 13.25 2.85 7.24
CA ARG A 124 12.84 3.41 8.54
C ARG A 124 11.68 2.62 9.16
N CYS A 125 10.89 1.93 8.35
CA CYS A 125 9.80 1.08 8.82
C CYS A 125 10.21 -0.37 9.08
N GLY A 126 11.52 -0.66 9.02
CA GLY A 126 12.04 -1.98 9.36
C GLY A 126 12.25 -2.91 8.17
N TYR A 127 12.11 -2.42 6.94
CA TYR A 127 12.36 -3.20 5.74
C TYR A 127 13.84 -3.17 5.40
N ALA A 128 14.34 -4.26 4.84
CA ALA A 128 15.71 -4.35 4.36
C ALA A 128 15.71 -4.54 2.85
N ARG A 129 16.74 -4.00 2.18
CA ARG A 129 16.93 -4.24 0.75
C ARG A 129 17.22 -5.72 0.53
N ASP A 130 16.56 -6.29 -0.46
CA ASP A 130 16.75 -7.70 -0.81
C ASP A 130 17.58 -7.77 -2.09
N LEU A 131 18.87 -7.96 -1.91
CA LEU A 131 19.83 -7.97 -3.03
C LEU A 131 19.75 -9.25 -3.87
N SER A 132 19.02 -10.27 -3.39
CA SER A 132 18.83 -11.52 -4.14
C SER A 132 17.74 -11.42 -5.19
N ARG A 133 16.93 -10.36 -5.17
CA ARG A 133 15.84 -10.17 -6.13
C ARG A 133 16.07 -8.89 -6.93
N SER A 134 15.68 -8.92 -8.19
CA SER A 134 15.61 -7.71 -9.00
C SER A 134 14.15 -7.42 -9.33
N GLY A 135 13.80 -6.15 -9.26
CA GLY A 135 12.45 -5.70 -9.58
C GLY A 135 12.43 -4.88 -10.87
N PRO A 136 11.31 -4.22 -11.12
CA PRO A 136 11.19 -3.30 -12.26
C PRO A 136 12.27 -2.22 -12.25
N VAL A 137 12.54 -1.66 -13.42
CA VAL A 137 13.47 -0.55 -13.54
C VAL A 137 13.06 0.60 -12.62
N ASN A 138 14.04 1.24 -12.00
CA ASN A 138 13.84 2.34 -11.04
C ASN A 138 13.12 1.90 -9.76
N SER A 139 13.24 0.62 -9.40
CA SER A 139 12.73 0.13 -8.13
C SER A 139 13.83 -0.62 -7.38
N VAL A 140 13.60 -0.76 -6.07
CA VAL A 140 14.48 -1.52 -5.18
C VAL A 140 13.63 -2.54 -4.43
N ALA A 141 14.03 -3.80 -4.50
CA ALA A 141 13.33 -4.85 -3.75
C ALA A 141 13.62 -4.69 -2.26
N VAL A 142 12.58 -4.68 -1.46
CA VAL A 142 12.67 -4.61 0.00
C VAL A 142 11.77 -5.68 0.62
N SER A 143 12.11 -6.12 1.83
CA SER A 143 11.33 -7.12 2.54
C SER A 143 11.46 -6.97 4.04
N LYS A 144 10.48 -7.56 4.75
CA LYS A 144 10.46 -7.57 6.22
C LYS A 144 9.92 -8.90 6.69
N VAL A 145 10.57 -9.51 7.67
CA VAL A 145 10.08 -10.71 8.33
C VAL A 145 9.00 -10.30 9.33
N LEU A 146 7.90 -11.02 9.32
CA LEU A 146 6.76 -10.77 10.21
C LEU A 146 6.74 -11.82 11.31
N THR A 147 6.52 -11.38 12.52
CA THR A 147 6.50 -12.29 13.70
C THR A 147 5.16 -12.25 14.39
#